data_62d581000eaad2514126c0af509fb562
#
_entry.id   62d581000eaad2514126c0af509fb562
#
_cell.length_a   1.000
_cell.length_b   1.000
_cell.length_c   1.000
_cell.angle_alpha   90.00
_cell.angle_beta   90.00
_cell.angle_gamma   90.00
#
_symmetry.space_group_name_H-M   'P 1'
#
loop_
_entity.id
_entity.type
_entity.pdbx_description
1 polymer ?
#
loop_
_entity_poly.entity_id
_entity_poly.type
_entity_poly.pdbx_seq_one_letter_code
_entity_poly.pdbx_strand_id
1 'polypeptide(L)'
;VTAPPAQAARLRAISAGDAGVEILERPNRGRDIAPFLHALQSGALDRFDAVLKVHTKKSPHLLQGDLRRRVLFAALAGSPAATARALAWFGDPKVGLVGPGPYFRTAPVYWMDDRARVEALAARIDAPARLGFFEGSMFWVRPAALAPLRGLDLPLEAFEAEAGQLDGTLHHALERLIPLAVTRAGYETRAIGGRRLTAARLASAGPMA
;
A
#
# COMPACT_ATOMS: atom_id res chain seq x y z
N VAL A 1 2.04 -11.46 9.79
CA VAL A 1 1.03 -11.82 8.77
C VAL A 1 -0.35 -11.56 9.36
N THR A 2 -1.25 -10.92 8.60
CA THR A 2 -2.66 -10.78 8.98
C THR A 2 -3.52 -11.77 8.21
N ALA A 3 -4.45 -12.43 8.87
CA ALA A 3 -5.32 -13.42 8.25
C ALA A 3 -6.69 -13.50 8.93
N PRO A 4 -7.75 -13.87 8.19
CA PRO A 4 -9.04 -14.22 8.80
C PRO A 4 -8.90 -15.44 9.72
N PRO A 5 -9.72 -15.54 10.77
CA PRO A 5 -9.63 -16.64 11.75
C PRO A 5 -9.61 -18.04 11.11
N ALA A 6 -10.44 -18.26 10.09
CA ALA A 6 -10.49 -19.52 9.36
C ALA A 6 -9.16 -19.94 8.68
N GLN A 7 -8.28 -18.99 8.41
CA GLN A 7 -6.98 -19.24 7.77
C GLN A 7 -5.82 -19.19 8.76
N ALA A 8 -5.98 -18.54 9.90
CA ALA A 8 -4.93 -18.30 10.87
C ALA A 8 -4.36 -19.61 11.43
N ALA A 9 -5.18 -20.59 11.75
CA ALA A 9 -4.74 -21.90 12.25
C ALA A 9 -3.82 -22.62 11.25
N ARG A 10 -4.19 -22.61 9.96
CA ARG A 10 -3.37 -23.18 8.88
C ARG A 10 -2.04 -22.46 8.73
N LEU A 11 -2.05 -21.13 8.81
CA LEU A 11 -0.83 -20.33 8.70
C LEU A 11 0.11 -20.59 9.89
N ARG A 12 -0.42 -20.69 11.12
CA ARG A 12 0.37 -21.07 12.29
C ARG A 12 1.01 -22.44 12.13
N ALA A 13 0.27 -23.42 11.58
CA ALA A 13 0.81 -24.74 11.32
C ALA A 13 1.96 -24.72 10.28
N ILE A 14 1.83 -23.92 9.22
CA ILE A 14 2.86 -23.78 8.17
C ILE A 14 4.10 -23.06 8.70
N SER A 15 3.93 -22.06 9.57
CA SER A 15 5.03 -21.27 10.14
C SER A 15 5.50 -21.79 11.50
N ALA A 16 5.05 -22.98 11.92
CA ALA A 16 5.48 -23.58 13.17
C ALA A 16 7.02 -23.77 13.18
N GLY A 17 7.67 -23.19 14.17
CA GLY A 17 9.13 -23.19 14.29
C GLY A 17 9.84 -21.99 13.66
N ASP A 18 9.14 -21.12 12.95
CA ASP A 18 9.69 -19.84 12.50
C ASP A 18 9.35 -18.72 13.51
N ALA A 19 10.29 -18.44 14.41
CA ALA A 19 10.14 -17.40 15.43
C ALA A 19 10.01 -15.97 14.85
N GLY A 20 10.33 -15.78 13.57
CA GLY A 20 10.18 -14.51 12.89
C GLY A 20 8.76 -14.24 12.37
N VAL A 21 7.85 -15.22 12.44
CA VAL A 21 6.48 -15.09 11.93
C VAL A 21 5.49 -14.85 13.05
N GLU A 22 4.88 -13.68 13.03
CA GLU A 22 3.73 -13.32 13.86
C GLU A 22 2.44 -13.38 13.03
N ILE A 23 1.38 -14.03 13.55
CA ILE A 23 0.08 -14.12 12.89
C ILE A 23 -0.96 -13.38 13.70
N LEU A 24 -1.47 -12.31 13.12
CA LEU A 24 -2.54 -11.48 13.66
C LEU A 24 -3.87 -11.87 13.03
N GLU A 25 -4.79 -12.37 13.84
CA GLU A 25 -6.15 -12.65 13.38
C GLU A 25 -6.90 -11.34 13.20
N ARG A 26 -7.51 -11.17 12.02
CA ARG A 26 -8.34 -10.02 11.68
C ARG A 26 -9.51 -10.48 10.81
N PRO A 27 -10.73 -9.95 11.00
CA PRO A 27 -11.83 -10.20 10.09
C PRO A 27 -11.47 -9.81 8.64
N ASN A 28 -12.08 -10.49 7.68
CA ASN A 28 -11.91 -10.14 6.25
C ASN A 28 -12.70 -8.88 5.92
N ARG A 29 -12.19 -7.73 6.34
CA ARG A 29 -12.80 -6.42 6.14
C ARG A 29 -11.73 -5.39 5.78
N GLY A 30 -12.02 -4.52 4.78
CA GLY A 30 -11.05 -3.57 4.26
C GLY A 30 -9.84 -4.22 3.60
N ARG A 31 -9.97 -5.49 3.19
CA ARG A 31 -8.97 -6.28 2.45
C ARG A 31 -7.59 -6.27 3.14
N ASP A 32 -6.55 -5.95 2.39
CA ASP A 32 -5.17 -5.84 2.86
C ASP A 32 -4.83 -4.45 3.44
N ILE A 33 -5.68 -3.46 3.23
CA ILE A 33 -5.46 -2.07 3.67
C ILE A 33 -5.82 -1.89 5.14
N ALA A 34 -7.01 -2.32 5.59
CA ALA A 34 -7.39 -2.15 6.99
C ALA A 34 -6.45 -2.88 7.96
N PRO A 35 -6.08 -4.16 7.74
CA PRO A 35 -5.11 -4.81 8.60
C PRO A 35 -3.73 -4.14 8.61
N PHE A 36 -3.29 -3.59 7.48
CA PHE A 36 -2.04 -2.83 7.39
C PHE A 36 -2.11 -1.52 8.17
N LEU A 37 -3.21 -0.76 8.02
CA LEU A 37 -3.43 0.47 8.77
C LEU A 37 -3.45 0.21 10.28
N HIS A 38 -4.13 -0.84 10.74
CA HIS A 38 -4.14 -1.21 12.15
C HIS A 38 -2.76 -1.63 12.67
N ALA A 39 -1.96 -2.36 11.87
CA ALA A 39 -0.58 -2.69 12.23
C ALA A 39 0.30 -1.43 12.35
N LEU A 40 0.07 -0.44 11.49
CA LEU A 40 0.73 0.86 11.57
C LEU A 40 0.30 1.62 12.83
N GLN A 41 -0.99 1.69 13.11
CA GLN A 41 -1.56 2.44 14.24
C GLN A 41 -1.19 1.83 15.59
N SER A 42 -1.07 0.50 15.68
CA SER A 42 -0.65 -0.20 16.90
C SER A 42 0.84 -0.05 17.25
N GLY A 43 1.64 0.60 16.39
CA GLY A 43 3.08 0.71 16.57
C GLY A 43 3.87 -0.56 16.24
N ALA A 44 3.23 -1.64 15.79
CA ALA A 44 3.89 -2.90 15.49
C ALA A 44 4.98 -2.78 14.41
N LEU A 45 4.91 -1.74 13.59
CA LEU A 45 5.85 -1.49 12.51
C LEU A 45 7.01 -0.56 12.89
N ASP A 46 6.99 0.07 14.08
CA ASP A 46 7.91 1.18 14.43
C ASP A 46 9.36 0.74 14.64
N ARG A 47 9.56 -0.54 14.96
CA ARG A 47 10.89 -1.13 15.14
C ARG A 47 11.66 -1.38 13.82
N PHE A 48 11.03 -1.11 12.66
CA PHE A 48 11.63 -1.39 11.36
C PHE A 48 11.94 -0.09 10.60
N ASP A 49 13.10 -0.03 9.96
CA ASP A 49 13.48 1.07 9.07
C ASP A 49 12.71 1.04 7.76
N ALA A 50 12.40 -0.15 7.26
CA ALA A 50 11.62 -0.37 6.06
C ALA A 50 10.75 -1.63 6.18
N VAL A 51 9.53 -1.55 5.68
CA VAL A 51 8.53 -2.63 5.70
C VAL A 51 8.09 -2.93 4.27
N LEU A 52 8.10 -4.21 3.90
CA LEU A 52 7.45 -4.66 2.67
C LEU A 52 6.00 -5.02 2.95
N LYS A 53 5.09 -4.29 2.32
CA LYS A 53 3.66 -4.62 2.30
C LYS A 53 3.34 -5.45 1.07
N VAL A 54 2.86 -6.66 1.29
CA VAL A 54 2.39 -7.58 0.24
C VAL A 54 1.11 -8.28 0.67
N HIS A 55 0.37 -8.84 -0.28
CA HIS A 55 -0.84 -9.60 -0.01
C HIS A 55 -1.02 -10.76 -1.00
N THR A 56 -1.82 -11.73 -0.63
CA THR A 56 -2.05 -12.94 -1.43
C THR A 56 -3.28 -12.85 -2.34
N LYS A 57 -4.06 -11.76 -2.26
CA LYS A 57 -5.30 -11.63 -3.03
C LYS A 57 -5.04 -11.81 -4.52
N LYS A 58 -5.77 -12.73 -5.12
CA LYS A 58 -5.92 -12.83 -6.58
C LYS A 58 -7.01 -11.84 -7.00
N SER A 59 -6.83 -11.18 -8.14
CA SER A 59 -7.87 -10.34 -8.74
C SER A 59 -8.66 -11.21 -9.74
N PRO A 60 -9.68 -11.96 -9.29
CA PRO A 60 -10.35 -12.95 -10.15
C PRO A 60 -11.11 -12.33 -11.33
N HIS A 61 -11.42 -11.03 -11.22
CA HIS A 61 -12.03 -10.23 -12.29
C HIS A 61 -11.05 -9.87 -13.42
N LEU A 62 -9.75 -10.10 -13.22
CA LEU A 62 -8.73 -9.88 -14.24
C LEU A 62 -8.31 -11.24 -14.84
N LEU A 63 -8.34 -11.38 -16.15
CA LEU A 63 -7.87 -12.58 -16.87
C LEU A 63 -6.45 -13.02 -16.46
N GLN A 64 -5.61 -12.08 -16.00
CA GLN A 64 -4.23 -12.32 -15.60
C GLN A 64 -3.95 -11.88 -14.16
N GLY A 65 -4.95 -11.88 -13.29
CA GLY A 65 -4.80 -11.39 -11.90
C GLY A 65 -3.72 -12.12 -11.09
N ASP A 66 -3.55 -13.45 -11.30
CA ASP A 66 -2.47 -14.20 -10.65
C ASP A 66 -1.09 -13.85 -11.22
N LEU A 67 -0.97 -13.68 -12.53
CA LEU A 67 0.28 -13.24 -13.18
C LEU A 67 0.67 -11.86 -12.68
N ARG A 68 -0.27 -10.93 -12.60
CA ARG A 68 -0.03 -9.59 -12.07
C ARG A 68 0.52 -9.64 -10.64
N ARG A 69 -0.09 -10.43 -9.76
CA ARG A 69 0.39 -10.62 -8.40
C ARG A 69 1.84 -11.15 -8.37
N ARG A 70 2.15 -12.16 -9.19
CA ARG A 70 3.51 -12.72 -9.30
C ARG A 70 4.52 -11.69 -9.80
N VAL A 71 4.15 -10.85 -10.76
CA VAL A 71 4.99 -9.75 -11.27
C VAL A 71 5.27 -8.75 -10.17
N LEU A 72 4.28 -8.35 -9.37
CA LEU A 72 4.45 -7.45 -8.24
C LEU A 72 5.40 -8.04 -7.20
N PHE A 73 5.22 -9.31 -6.81
CA PHE A 73 6.14 -9.99 -5.90
C PHE A 73 7.56 -10.08 -6.47
N ALA A 74 7.69 -10.46 -7.75
CA ALA A 74 9.00 -10.58 -8.38
C ALA A 74 9.74 -9.24 -8.42
N ALA A 75 9.04 -8.15 -8.69
CA ALA A 75 9.62 -6.82 -8.72
C ALA A 75 10.08 -6.33 -7.33
N LEU A 76 9.34 -6.67 -6.27
CA LEU A 76 9.57 -6.16 -4.92
C LEU A 76 10.52 -7.04 -4.11
N ALA A 77 10.40 -8.36 -4.21
CA ALA A 77 11.12 -9.32 -3.37
C ALA A 77 11.29 -10.71 -3.99
N GLY A 78 11.19 -10.84 -5.32
CA GLY A 78 11.28 -12.15 -6.00
C GLY A 78 12.68 -12.78 -6.00
N SER A 79 13.70 -12.04 -5.55
CA SER A 79 15.07 -12.56 -5.36
C SER A 79 15.83 -11.67 -4.37
N PRO A 80 16.93 -12.15 -3.77
CA PRO A 80 17.80 -11.31 -2.94
C PRO A 80 18.24 -10.02 -3.66
N ALA A 81 18.55 -10.10 -4.95
CA ALA A 81 18.95 -8.96 -5.75
C ALA A 81 17.78 -7.96 -5.95
N ALA A 82 16.54 -8.42 -6.11
CA ALA A 82 15.37 -7.54 -6.19
C ALA A 82 15.13 -6.80 -4.87
N THR A 83 15.20 -7.53 -3.75
CA THR A 83 15.10 -6.97 -2.41
C THR A 83 16.19 -5.93 -2.15
N ALA A 84 17.45 -6.27 -2.44
CA ALA A 84 18.57 -5.35 -2.27
C ALA A 84 18.41 -4.06 -3.09
N ARG A 85 17.96 -4.16 -4.34
CA ARG A 85 17.67 -2.97 -5.17
C ARG A 85 16.56 -2.10 -4.58
N ALA A 86 15.52 -2.70 -4.03
CA ALA A 86 14.45 -1.94 -3.39
C ALA A 86 14.94 -1.25 -2.12
N LEU A 87 15.67 -1.97 -1.26
CA LEU A 87 16.21 -1.45 0.00
C LEU A 87 17.28 -0.37 -0.23
N ALA A 88 18.05 -0.44 -1.31
CA ALA A 88 19.06 0.57 -1.64
C ALA A 88 18.45 1.99 -1.76
N TRP A 89 17.18 2.11 -2.14
CA TRP A 89 16.49 3.40 -2.18
C TRP A 89 16.37 4.06 -0.79
N PHE A 90 16.25 3.25 0.26
CA PHE A 90 16.11 3.75 1.65
C PHE A 90 17.45 4.22 2.25
N GLY A 91 18.56 4.09 1.52
CA GLY A 91 19.81 4.78 1.84
C GLY A 91 19.70 6.30 1.71
N ASP A 92 18.79 6.80 0.87
CA ASP A 92 18.40 8.22 0.87
C ASP A 92 17.33 8.44 1.98
N PRO A 93 17.61 9.27 3.00
CA PRO A 93 16.68 9.53 4.09
C PRO A 93 15.38 10.19 3.66
N LYS A 94 15.35 10.78 2.47
CA LYS A 94 14.13 11.40 1.90
C LYS A 94 13.17 10.39 1.29
N VAL A 95 13.62 9.17 1.03
CA VAL A 95 12.77 8.14 0.43
C VAL A 95 11.91 7.48 1.50
N GLY A 96 10.59 7.59 1.35
CA GLY A 96 9.60 7.00 2.25
C GLY A 96 8.82 5.84 1.65
N LEU A 97 8.66 5.80 0.32
CA LEU A 97 7.85 4.79 -0.36
C LEU A 97 8.53 4.34 -1.65
N VAL A 98 8.60 3.03 -1.87
CA VAL A 98 9.19 2.44 -3.08
C VAL A 98 8.25 1.37 -3.62
N GLY A 99 7.82 1.50 -4.86
CA GLY A 99 6.91 0.55 -5.48
C GLY A 99 7.22 0.26 -6.95
N PRO A 100 6.50 -0.68 -7.57
CA PRO A 100 6.74 -1.09 -8.95
C PRO A 100 6.26 -0.02 -9.94
N GLY A 101 7.18 0.60 -10.67
CA GLY A 101 6.92 1.71 -11.59
C GLY A 101 5.83 1.45 -12.64
N PRO A 102 5.77 0.29 -13.29
CA PRO A 102 4.72 -0.03 -14.26
C PRO A 102 3.29 -0.01 -13.67
N TYR A 103 3.16 -0.05 -12.36
CA TYR A 103 1.87 -0.01 -11.65
C TYR A 103 1.59 1.31 -10.94
N PHE A 104 2.41 2.32 -11.17
CA PHE A 104 2.15 3.65 -10.64
C PHE A 104 1.15 4.39 -11.52
N ARG A 105 0.00 4.79 -10.94
CA ARG A 105 -1.15 5.38 -11.63
C ARG A 105 -1.29 6.85 -11.30
N THR A 106 -1.33 7.68 -12.34
CA THR A 106 -1.48 9.14 -12.22
C THR A 106 -2.57 9.71 -13.12
N ALA A 107 -3.02 8.95 -14.14
CA ALA A 107 -4.03 9.44 -15.06
C ALA A 107 -5.40 9.62 -14.37
N PRO A 108 -6.16 10.69 -14.67
CA PRO A 108 -7.43 11.02 -14.00
C PRO A 108 -8.46 9.89 -13.97
N VAL A 109 -8.45 9.01 -14.96
CA VAL A 109 -9.35 7.84 -15.01
C VAL A 109 -9.20 6.92 -13.79
N TYR A 110 -8.05 6.93 -13.12
CA TYR A 110 -7.80 6.10 -11.93
C TYR A 110 -8.35 6.70 -10.62
N TRP A 111 -8.98 7.89 -10.67
CA TRP A 111 -9.83 8.33 -9.55
C TRP A 111 -11.02 7.40 -9.37
N MET A 112 -11.57 6.91 -10.47
CA MET A 112 -12.77 6.08 -10.49
C MET A 112 -13.86 6.71 -9.58
N ASP A 113 -14.47 5.94 -8.67
CA ASP A 113 -15.54 6.43 -7.78
C ASP A 113 -15.01 7.00 -6.43
N ASP A 114 -13.69 7.03 -6.23
CA ASP A 114 -13.10 7.36 -4.94
C ASP A 114 -12.67 8.82 -4.77
N ARG A 115 -12.78 9.68 -5.80
CA ARG A 115 -12.22 11.02 -5.78
C ARG A 115 -12.67 11.84 -4.56
N ALA A 116 -13.96 11.97 -4.34
CA ALA A 116 -14.50 12.75 -3.23
C ALA A 116 -14.05 12.20 -1.86
N ARG A 117 -13.99 10.87 -1.74
CA ARG A 117 -13.54 10.20 -0.52
C ARG A 117 -12.05 10.44 -0.26
N VAL A 118 -11.22 10.38 -1.29
CA VAL A 118 -9.78 10.70 -1.18
C VAL A 118 -9.58 12.16 -0.81
N GLU A 119 -10.31 13.09 -1.41
CA GLU A 119 -10.27 14.52 -1.08
C GLU A 119 -10.63 14.76 0.40
N ALA A 120 -11.68 14.11 0.90
CA ALA A 120 -12.08 14.20 2.31
C ALA A 120 -11.03 13.62 3.27
N LEU A 121 -10.43 12.47 2.92
CA LEU A 121 -9.37 11.86 3.74
C LEU A 121 -8.07 12.67 3.68
N ALA A 122 -7.71 13.21 2.52
CA ALA A 122 -6.53 14.06 2.34
C ALA A 122 -6.63 15.35 3.18
N ALA A 123 -7.81 15.95 3.27
CA ALA A 123 -8.06 17.09 4.14
C ALA A 123 -7.84 16.74 5.63
N ARG A 124 -8.19 15.54 6.08
CA ARG A 124 -7.97 15.09 7.46
C ARG A 124 -6.49 14.95 7.83
N ILE A 125 -5.62 14.76 6.86
CA ILE A 125 -4.17 14.68 7.05
C ILE A 125 -3.44 15.95 6.57
N ASP A 126 -4.18 17.02 6.27
CA ASP A 126 -3.64 18.29 5.77
C ASP A 126 -2.74 18.09 4.53
N ALA A 127 -3.21 17.31 3.57
CA ALA A 127 -2.53 17.03 2.31
C ALA A 127 -3.37 17.46 1.11
N PRO A 128 -2.76 18.07 0.06
CA PRO A 128 -3.49 18.36 -1.17
C PRO A 128 -3.82 17.03 -1.89
N ALA A 129 -5.08 16.84 -2.25
CA ALA A 129 -5.49 15.65 -2.99
C ALA A 129 -4.88 15.64 -4.40
N ARG A 130 -4.01 14.70 -4.66
CA ARG A 130 -3.37 14.46 -5.96
C ARG A 130 -3.36 12.98 -6.25
N LEU A 131 -3.62 12.60 -7.50
CA LEU A 131 -3.57 11.21 -7.89
C LEU A 131 -2.13 10.76 -8.15
N GLY A 132 -1.73 9.69 -7.49
CA GLY A 132 -0.44 9.05 -7.68
C GLY A 132 -0.29 7.90 -6.70
N PHE A 133 -0.56 6.66 -7.12
CA PHE A 133 -0.53 5.49 -6.24
C PHE A 133 -0.04 4.23 -6.97
N PHE A 134 0.42 3.26 -6.21
CA PHE A 134 0.77 1.94 -6.73
C PHE A 134 -0.45 1.03 -6.73
N GLU A 135 -1.02 0.83 -7.90
CA GLU A 135 -2.14 -0.07 -8.11
C GLU A 135 -1.80 -1.49 -7.70
N GLY A 136 -2.63 -2.09 -6.84
CA GLY A 136 -2.39 -3.38 -6.21
C GLY A 136 -1.74 -3.29 -4.84
N SER A 137 -1.49 -2.10 -4.33
CA SER A 137 -1.14 -1.85 -2.92
C SER A 137 0.01 -2.72 -2.38
N MET A 138 1.03 -3.03 -3.21
CA MET A 138 2.24 -3.72 -2.81
C MET A 138 3.45 -2.79 -2.99
N PHE A 139 4.22 -2.60 -1.92
CA PHE A 139 5.32 -1.63 -1.88
C PHE A 139 6.22 -1.85 -0.67
N TRP A 140 7.41 -1.26 -0.71
CA TRP A 140 8.26 -1.02 0.44
C TRP A 140 7.98 0.36 1.00
N VAL A 141 7.97 0.52 2.32
CA VAL A 141 7.68 1.79 2.97
C VAL A 141 8.47 1.96 4.27
N ARG A 142 8.91 3.18 4.54
CA ARG A 142 9.41 3.59 5.84
C ARG A 142 8.20 3.88 6.74
N PRO A 143 8.00 3.20 7.88
CA PRO A 143 6.84 3.43 8.74
C PRO A 143 6.64 4.89 9.16
N ALA A 144 7.74 5.62 9.41
CA ALA A 144 7.71 7.05 9.74
C ALA A 144 7.09 7.91 8.62
N ALA A 145 7.21 7.50 7.36
CA ALA A 145 6.60 8.21 6.24
C ALA A 145 5.07 8.10 6.20
N LEU A 146 4.50 7.17 6.97
CA LEU A 146 3.06 6.98 7.10
C LEU A 146 2.48 7.61 8.37
N ALA A 147 3.27 8.40 9.10
CA ALA A 147 2.83 9.06 10.35
C ALA A 147 1.48 9.80 10.20
N PRO A 148 1.17 10.52 9.10
CA PRO A 148 -0.12 11.17 8.95
C PRO A 148 -1.32 10.23 8.97
N LEU A 149 -1.16 8.95 8.59
CA LEU A 149 -2.25 7.98 8.61
C LEU A 149 -2.58 7.48 10.02
N ARG A 150 -1.67 7.63 10.99
CA ARG A 150 -1.89 7.17 12.37
C ARG A 150 -3.00 7.93 13.06
N GLY A 151 -3.16 9.21 12.74
CA GLY A 151 -4.20 10.08 13.30
C GLY A 151 -5.58 9.88 12.65
N LEU A 152 -5.69 9.05 11.62
CA LEU A 152 -6.99 8.73 11.05
C LEU A 152 -7.72 7.73 11.96
N ASP A 153 -8.72 8.20 12.68
CA ASP A 153 -9.62 7.34 13.43
C ASP A 153 -10.53 6.59 12.43
N LEU A 154 -10.12 5.39 12.08
CA LEU A 154 -10.80 4.51 11.12
C LEU A 154 -10.91 3.12 11.74
N PRO A 155 -11.93 2.89 12.58
CA PRO A 155 -12.17 1.57 13.15
C PRO A 155 -12.52 0.56 12.05
N LEU A 156 -12.42 -0.73 12.35
CA LEU A 156 -12.66 -1.78 11.37
C LEU A 156 -14.05 -1.70 10.74
N GLU A 157 -15.02 -1.25 11.52
CA GLU A 157 -16.43 -1.08 11.14
C GLU A 157 -16.63 0.02 10.09
N ALA A 158 -15.70 0.98 9.98
CA ALA A 158 -15.73 2.02 8.96
C ALA A 158 -15.46 1.46 7.54
N PHE A 159 -14.82 0.30 7.45
CA PHE A 159 -14.60 -0.35 6.18
C PHE A 159 -15.84 -1.13 5.76
N GLU A 160 -16.17 -1.10 4.48
CA GLU A 160 -17.27 -1.86 3.91
C GLU A 160 -17.03 -3.37 4.04
N ALA A 161 -18.11 -4.14 4.21
CA ALA A 161 -18.04 -5.59 4.15
C ALA A 161 -17.56 -6.04 2.77
N GLU A 162 -16.79 -7.12 2.71
CA GLU A 162 -16.32 -7.66 1.42
C GLU A 162 -17.49 -8.24 0.62
N ALA A 163 -17.78 -7.61 -0.50
CA ALA A 163 -18.84 -8.00 -1.44
C ALA A 163 -18.35 -7.97 -2.90
N GLY A 164 -17.04 -8.11 -3.11
CA GLY A 164 -16.45 -8.12 -4.45
C GLY A 164 -16.40 -6.75 -5.13
N GLN A 165 -16.55 -5.66 -4.39
CA GLN A 165 -16.48 -4.30 -4.94
C GLN A 165 -15.18 -4.09 -5.71
N LEU A 166 -15.26 -3.49 -6.88
CA LEU A 166 -14.10 -3.21 -7.74
C LEU A 166 -13.46 -1.86 -7.40
N ASP A 167 -14.27 -0.91 -6.90
CA ASP A 167 -13.84 0.43 -6.50
C ASP A 167 -14.87 1.06 -5.54
N GLY A 168 -14.73 2.34 -5.18
CA GLY A 168 -15.71 3.11 -4.42
C GLY A 168 -15.77 2.78 -2.92
N THR A 169 -14.76 2.13 -2.35
CA THR A 169 -14.74 1.77 -0.93
C THR A 169 -13.63 2.48 -0.17
N LEU A 170 -13.72 2.51 1.16
CA LEU A 170 -12.72 3.14 2.01
C LEU A 170 -11.31 2.60 1.77
N HIS A 171 -11.16 1.30 1.57
CA HIS A 171 -9.83 0.72 1.31
C HIS A 171 -9.26 1.14 -0.05
N HIS A 172 -10.07 1.33 -1.10
CA HIS A 172 -9.61 1.86 -2.38
C HIS A 172 -9.19 3.34 -2.27
N ALA A 173 -9.93 4.14 -1.49
CA ALA A 173 -9.54 5.51 -1.22
C ALA A 173 -8.23 5.60 -0.43
N LEU A 174 -8.04 4.74 0.58
CA LEU A 174 -6.81 4.66 1.36
C LEU A 174 -5.60 4.21 0.53
N GLU A 175 -5.78 3.33 -0.44
CA GLU A 175 -4.70 2.97 -1.38
C GLU A 175 -4.17 4.22 -2.10
N ARG A 176 -5.06 5.13 -2.53
CA ARG A 176 -4.71 6.40 -3.16
C ARG A 176 -4.14 7.43 -2.17
N LEU A 177 -4.53 7.35 -0.91
CA LEU A 177 -4.08 8.25 0.15
C LEU A 177 -2.64 7.98 0.61
N ILE A 178 -2.16 6.75 0.55
CA ILE A 178 -0.83 6.34 1.05
C ILE A 178 0.30 7.25 0.52
N PRO A 179 0.46 7.49 -0.79
CA PRO A 179 1.53 8.37 -1.27
C PRO A 179 1.34 9.84 -0.89
N LEU A 180 0.10 10.29 -0.67
CA LEU A 180 -0.18 11.64 -0.15
C LEU A 180 0.32 11.78 1.29
N ALA A 181 0.07 10.77 2.13
CA ALA A 181 0.60 10.74 3.49
C ALA A 181 2.13 10.75 3.51
N VAL A 182 2.77 9.99 2.62
CA VAL A 182 4.25 9.99 2.47
C VAL A 182 4.75 11.39 2.12
N THR A 183 4.12 12.06 1.17
CA THR A 183 4.48 13.44 0.78
C THR A 183 4.23 14.42 1.93
N ARG A 184 3.10 14.29 2.63
CA ARG A 184 2.76 15.14 3.79
C ARG A 184 3.75 14.98 4.94
N ALA A 185 4.29 13.79 5.13
CA ALA A 185 5.35 13.52 6.10
C ALA A 185 6.74 14.01 5.67
N GLY A 186 6.87 14.67 4.51
CA GLY A 186 8.12 15.20 3.98
C GLY A 186 9.00 14.19 3.23
N TYR A 187 8.46 13.02 2.94
CA TYR A 187 9.18 11.98 2.20
C TYR A 187 8.81 11.96 0.72
N GLU A 188 9.62 11.22 -0.05
CA GLU A 188 9.47 11.05 -1.48
C GLU A 188 9.08 9.60 -1.83
N THR A 189 8.32 9.47 -2.92
CA THR A 189 7.98 8.18 -3.54
C THR A 189 8.93 7.87 -4.68
N ARG A 190 9.41 6.62 -4.75
CA ARG A 190 10.29 6.10 -5.82
C ARG A 190 9.66 4.90 -6.50
N ALA A 191 10.05 4.68 -7.75
CA ALA A 191 9.62 3.54 -8.54
C ALA A 191 10.78 2.59 -8.82
N ILE A 192 10.57 1.30 -8.62
CA ILE A 192 11.48 0.26 -9.10
C ILE A 192 11.38 0.23 -10.63
N GLY A 193 12.51 0.44 -11.30
CA GLY A 193 12.56 0.67 -12.74
C GLY A 193 13.09 2.06 -13.12
N GLY A 194 13.49 2.88 -12.12
CA GLY A 194 14.50 3.92 -12.29
C GLY A 194 14.06 5.32 -12.66
N ARG A 195 12.79 5.69 -12.63
CA ARG A 195 12.41 7.10 -12.79
C ARG A 195 11.97 7.73 -11.49
N ARG A 196 12.58 8.85 -11.14
CA ARG A 196 12.22 9.70 -10.01
C ARG A 196 10.78 10.22 -10.20
N LEU A 197 9.87 9.78 -9.35
CA LEU A 197 8.50 10.29 -9.29
C LEU A 197 8.54 11.54 -8.39
N THR A 198 8.83 12.69 -8.97
CA THR A 198 8.74 13.97 -8.26
C THR A 198 7.31 14.50 -8.31
N ALA A 199 6.93 15.29 -7.29
CA ALA A 199 5.64 15.99 -7.27
C ALA A 199 5.43 16.83 -8.55
N ALA A 200 6.50 17.38 -9.15
CA ALA A 200 6.46 18.11 -10.42
C ALA A 200 6.04 17.22 -11.60
N ARG A 201 6.47 15.95 -11.65
CA ARG A 201 6.03 15.00 -12.69
C ARG A 201 4.61 14.49 -12.47
N LEU A 202 4.17 14.42 -11.20
CA LEU A 202 2.77 14.15 -10.88
C LEU A 202 1.86 15.29 -11.32
N ALA A 203 2.37 16.53 -11.33
CA ALA A 203 1.63 17.72 -11.78
C ALA A 203 1.65 17.91 -13.31
N SER A 204 2.67 17.38 -14.02
CA SER A 204 2.85 17.56 -15.47
C SER A 204 2.25 16.45 -16.34
N ALA A 205 1.68 15.42 -15.75
CA ALA A 205 0.83 14.47 -16.47
C ALA A 205 -0.55 15.13 -16.71
N GLY A 206 -0.56 16.18 -17.54
CA GLY A 206 -1.77 16.73 -18.12
C GLY A 206 -2.47 15.67 -18.98
N PRO A 207 -3.74 15.88 -19.33
CA PRO A 207 -4.49 14.95 -20.14
C PRO A 207 -3.73 14.69 -21.44
N MET A 208 -3.33 13.45 -21.66
CA MET A 208 -2.96 13.03 -23.01
C MET A 208 -4.24 13.03 -23.84
N ALA A 209 -4.23 13.85 -24.88
CA ALA A 209 -5.28 13.93 -25.89
C ALA A 209 -5.51 12.58 -26.54
#